data_60272b9cd704b75bc2c7d6a8974a508a
#
_entry.id   60272b9cd704b75bc2c7d6a8974a508a
#
_cell.length_a   1.000
_cell.length_b   1.000
_cell.length_c   1.000
_cell.angle_alpha   90.00
_cell.angle_beta   90.00
_cell.angle_gamma   90.00
#
_symmetry.space_group_name_H-M   'P 1'
#
loop_
_entity.id
_entity.type
_entity.pdbx_description
1 polymer ?
#
loop_
_entity_poly.entity_id
_entity_poly.type
_entity_poly.pdbx_seq_one_letter_code
_entity_poly.pdbx_strand_id
1 'polypeptide(L)'
;IQLNFIFEWLEGIIRLVSQVASRPLVFGQPNAWLLILLLISLALAYDWRKNIKRLTVLSLLITGLFFLTKYPLENEITMLDVGQGESIFLRDITGKTILIDVGGKAESDKKIEKWQEKATTSNAQRSLIPYLKSRGVAKIDQLILTNTDKEHVGDLLEVTKAFHVGEILVSKGSLKQKEFVAELQATQTKVRSVTMGENLPIFGSQLEVLSQRKIGDGDHEDSLVLYGKLLDKYFLFTGNLEEKGEKDLLKQYPELEVDVLKASQHGSKNSSSPAFLEQLKPEMTLISVGKNNRTKLPHQETLTR
;
A
#
# COMPACT_ATOMS: atom_id res chain seq x y z
N ILE A 1 -22.04 41.29 -3.98
CA ILE A 1 -20.90 41.95 -3.28
C ILE A 1 -20.40 41.05 -2.11
N GLN A 2 -21.28 40.46 -1.32
CA GLN A 2 -20.86 39.63 -0.17
C GLN A 2 -20.25 38.24 -0.57
N LEU A 3 -20.69 37.66 -1.68
CA LEU A 3 -20.13 36.39 -2.15
C LEU A 3 -18.67 36.53 -2.64
N ASN A 4 -18.36 37.63 -3.34
CA ASN A 4 -16.99 37.88 -3.82
C ASN A 4 -16.00 38.02 -2.66
N PHE A 5 -16.39 38.67 -1.57
CA PHE A 5 -15.54 38.80 -0.38
C PHE A 5 -15.21 37.46 0.26
N ILE A 6 -16.21 36.54 0.31
CA ILE A 6 -16.00 35.19 0.84
C ILE A 6 -15.04 34.40 -0.06
N PHE A 7 -15.19 34.53 -1.39
CA PHE A 7 -14.29 33.87 -2.34
C PHE A 7 -12.86 34.41 -2.26
N GLU A 8 -12.66 35.72 -2.21
CA GLU A 8 -11.34 36.35 -2.04
C GLU A 8 -10.67 35.96 -0.71
N TRP A 9 -11.45 35.87 0.36
CA TRP A 9 -10.95 35.46 1.67
C TRP A 9 -10.54 33.95 1.66
N LEU A 10 -11.37 33.08 1.08
CA LEU A 10 -11.05 31.67 0.91
C LEU A 10 -9.82 31.46 0.02
N GLU A 11 -9.73 32.19 -1.09
CA GLU A 11 -8.57 32.17 -1.97
C GLU A 11 -7.30 32.65 -1.25
N GLY A 12 -7.39 33.68 -0.44
CA GLY A 12 -6.29 34.17 0.41
C GLY A 12 -5.80 33.11 1.39
N ILE A 13 -6.72 32.40 2.06
CA ILE A 13 -6.38 31.30 2.97
C ILE A 13 -5.73 30.14 2.20
N ILE A 14 -6.30 29.74 1.07
CA ILE A 14 -5.76 28.65 0.25
C ILE A 14 -4.34 29.00 -0.22
N ARG A 15 -4.11 30.23 -0.67
CA ARG A 15 -2.77 30.71 -1.07
C ARG A 15 -1.79 30.69 0.10
N LEU A 16 -2.20 31.15 1.29
CA LEU A 16 -1.36 31.15 2.48
C LEU A 16 -1.00 29.71 2.89
N VAL A 17 -1.98 28.82 2.94
CA VAL A 17 -1.77 27.40 3.28
C VAL A 17 -0.88 26.72 2.24
N SER A 18 -1.06 27.01 0.96
CA SER A 18 -0.23 26.42 -0.12
C SER A 18 1.23 26.90 -0.10
N GLN A 19 1.49 28.10 0.41
CA GLN A 19 2.86 28.62 0.58
C GLN A 19 3.58 27.98 1.77
N VAL A 20 2.85 27.61 2.82
CA VAL A 20 3.41 27.01 4.04
C VAL A 20 3.50 25.50 3.94
N ALA A 21 2.56 24.86 3.25
CA ALA A 21 2.52 23.42 3.09
C ALA A 21 3.32 22.97 1.86
N SER A 22 4.47 22.37 2.06
CA SER A 22 5.26 21.76 0.98
C SER A 22 4.53 20.60 0.26
N ARG A 23 3.46 20.08 0.86
CA ARG A 23 2.59 19.02 0.33
C ARG A 23 1.13 19.28 0.67
N PRO A 24 0.17 18.85 -0.17
CA PRO A 24 -1.25 19.02 0.10
C PRO A 24 -1.64 18.32 1.40
N LEU A 25 -2.51 18.97 2.18
CA LEU A 25 -3.13 18.36 3.35
C LEU A 25 -4.07 17.22 2.87
N VAL A 26 -3.82 16.02 3.34
CA VAL A 26 -4.65 14.85 3.01
C VAL A 26 -5.58 14.59 4.19
N PHE A 27 -6.88 14.70 3.93
CA PHE A 27 -7.95 14.29 4.82
C PHE A 27 -8.62 13.06 4.23
N GLY A 28 -9.04 12.12 5.09
CA GLY A 28 -9.82 10.96 4.65
C GLY A 28 -11.16 11.38 4.05
N GLN A 29 -11.78 10.49 3.31
CA GLN A 29 -13.13 10.71 2.80
C GLN A 29 -14.11 10.75 3.98
N PRO A 30 -14.83 11.87 4.21
CA PRO A 30 -15.80 11.94 5.27
C PRO A 30 -16.97 11.01 4.97
N ASN A 31 -17.48 10.32 5.99
CA ASN A 31 -18.72 9.57 5.87
C ASN A 31 -19.93 10.52 5.80
N ALA A 32 -21.10 9.98 5.43
CA ALA A 32 -22.32 10.78 5.26
C ALA A 32 -22.69 11.57 6.52
N TRP A 33 -22.50 11.02 7.73
CA TRP A 33 -22.79 11.70 8.98
C TRP A 33 -21.88 12.89 9.23
N LEU A 34 -20.59 12.77 8.91
CA LEU A 34 -19.66 13.89 9.01
C LEU A 34 -20.00 15.00 8.03
N LEU A 35 -20.46 14.67 6.82
CA LEU A 35 -20.96 15.67 5.86
C LEU A 35 -22.20 16.39 6.39
N ILE A 36 -23.15 15.66 6.97
CA ILE A 36 -24.36 16.25 7.59
C ILE A 36 -23.96 17.18 8.73
N LEU A 37 -23.06 16.75 9.62
CA LEU A 37 -22.55 17.58 10.72
C LEU A 37 -21.84 18.83 10.21
N LEU A 38 -21.07 18.72 9.12
CA LEU A 38 -20.44 19.87 8.48
C LEU A 38 -21.48 20.86 7.95
N LEU A 39 -22.53 20.39 7.26
CA LEU A 39 -23.59 21.24 6.75
C LEU A 39 -24.36 21.94 7.87
N ILE A 40 -24.68 21.22 8.96
CA ILE A 40 -25.29 21.82 10.15
C ILE A 40 -24.37 22.88 10.76
N SER A 41 -23.06 22.59 10.87
CA SER A 41 -22.10 23.52 11.41
C SER A 41 -21.96 24.79 10.58
N LEU A 42 -22.04 24.70 9.27
CA LEU A 42 -22.06 25.85 8.37
C LEU A 42 -23.31 26.70 8.53
N ALA A 43 -24.48 26.06 8.70
CA ALA A 43 -25.74 26.77 8.98
C ALA A 43 -25.68 27.52 10.33
N LEU A 44 -25.15 26.87 11.39
CA LEU A 44 -24.93 27.49 12.69
C LEU A 44 -23.91 28.61 12.64
N ALA A 45 -22.85 28.48 11.85
CA ALA A 45 -21.87 29.55 11.64
C ALA A 45 -22.52 30.79 11.01
N TYR A 46 -23.44 30.60 10.07
CA TYR A 46 -24.18 31.70 9.48
C TYR A 46 -25.09 32.38 10.49
N ASP A 47 -25.81 31.62 11.31
CA ASP A 47 -26.66 32.18 12.37
C ASP A 47 -25.84 32.91 13.46
N TRP A 48 -24.69 32.33 13.85
CA TRP A 48 -23.83 32.86 14.92
C TRP A 48 -22.76 33.86 14.45
N ARG A 49 -22.81 34.31 13.18
CA ARG A 49 -21.78 35.17 12.55
C ARG A 49 -21.44 36.46 13.34
N LYS A 50 -22.34 36.91 14.23
CA LYS A 50 -22.12 38.09 15.09
C LYS A 50 -21.51 37.74 16.46
N ASN A 51 -21.37 36.45 16.80
CA ASN A 51 -20.87 36.02 18.10
C ASN A 51 -19.54 35.27 17.96
N ILE A 52 -18.44 35.99 18.12
CA ILE A 52 -17.09 35.44 17.93
C ILE A 52 -16.80 34.22 18.81
N LYS A 53 -17.27 34.21 20.07
CA LYS A 53 -17.03 33.08 20.98
C LYS A 53 -17.68 31.77 20.44
N ARG A 54 -18.95 31.86 19.96
CA ARG A 54 -19.65 30.71 19.38
C ARG A 54 -18.99 30.25 18.08
N LEU A 55 -18.55 31.18 17.23
CA LEU A 55 -17.80 30.87 16.02
C LEU A 55 -16.47 30.18 16.33
N THR A 56 -15.74 30.60 17.35
CA THR A 56 -14.48 29.97 17.76
C THR A 56 -14.73 28.52 18.21
N VAL A 57 -15.74 28.29 19.06
CA VAL A 57 -16.10 26.92 19.50
C VAL A 57 -16.50 26.07 18.32
N LEU A 58 -17.32 26.57 17.41
CA LEU A 58 -17.74 25.84 16.21
C LEU A 58 -16.56 25.51 15.30
N SER A 59 -15.64 26.44 15.10
CA SER A 59 -14.41 26.24 14.33
C SER A 59 -13.54 25.12 14.93
N LEU A 60 -13.40 25.10 16.26
CA LEU A 60 -12.66 24.04 16.96
C LEU A 60 -13.33 22.67 16.80
N LEU A 61 -14.68 22.63 16.87
CA LEU A 61 -15.43 21.39 16.64
C LEU A 61 -15.27 20.87 15.21
N ILE A 62 -15.40 21.76 14.21
CA ILE A 62 -15.19 21.39 12.79
C ILE A 62 -13.78 20.88 12.57
N THR A 63 -12.78 21.58 13.12
CA THR A 63 -11.38 21.16 13.01
C THR A 63 -11.18 19.77 13.65
N GLY A 64 -11.75 19.54 14.85
CA GLY A 64 -11.71 18.24 15.50
C GLY A 64 -12.35 17.13 14.67
N LEU A 65 -13.52 17.37 14.06
CA LEU A 65 -14.18 16.42 13.16
C LEU A 65 -13.33 16.08 11.94
N PHE A 66 -12.66 17.06 11.34
CA PHE A 66 -11.72 16.80 10.24
C PHE A 66 -10.53 15.95 10.68
N PHE A 67 -9.99 16.20 11.87
CA PHE A 67 -8.91 15.35 12.39
C PHE A 67 -9.36 13.90 12.61
N LEU A 68 -10.62 13.65 12.98
CA LEU A 68 -11.14 12.28 13.11
C LEU A 68 -11.13 11.51 11.77
N THR A 69 -11.27 12.19 10.63
CA THR A 69 -11.18 11.51 9.32
C THR A 69 -9.75 11.06 9.00
N LYS A 70 -8.76 11.63 9.66
CA LYS A 70 -7.35 11.34 9.41
C LYS A 70 -6.87 10.10 10.16
N TYR A 71 -7.46 9.77 11.29
CA TYR A 71 -7.05 8.63 12.11
C TYR A 71 -7.99 7.45 11.91
N PRO A 72 -7.48 6.25 11.70
CA PRO A 72 -8.31 5.06 11.59
C PRO A 72 -8.93 4.72 12.94
N LEU A 73 -10.16 4.22 12.92
CA LEU A 73 -10.82 3.69 14.12
C LEU A 73 -10.48 2.22 14.35
N GLU A 74 -9.97 1.55 13.32
CA GLU A 74 -9.68 0.12 13.32
C GLU A 74 -8.35 -0.13 12.59
N ASN A 75 -7.71 -1.24 12.94
CA ASN A 75 -6.60 -1.76 12.16
C ASN A 75 -7.10 -2.23 10.79
N GLU A 76 -6.33 -2.00 9.75
CA GLU A 76 -6.73 -2.25 8.38
C GLU A 76 -5.65 -3.04 7.63
N ILE A 77 -6.08 -4.14 6.99
CA ILE A 77 -5.28 -4.87 5.99
C ILE A 77 -6.12 -4.89 4.73
N THR A 78 -5.61 -4.30 3.65
CA THR A 78 -6.34 -4.20 2.38
C THR A 78 -5.46 -4.62 1.22
N MET A 79 -5.90 -5.60 0.45
CA MET A 79 -5.33 -5.91 -0.85
C MET A 79 -5.93 -4.94 -1.88
N LEU A 80 -5.08 -4.17 -2.54
CA LEU A 80 -5.49 -3.12 -3.45
C LEU A 80 -5.63 -3.64 -4.88
N ASP A 81 -6.68 -3.24 -5.58
CA ASP A 81 -6.82 -3.51 -7.01
C ASP A 81 -5.88 -2.62 -7.82
N VAL A 82 -4.70 -3.13 -8.08
CA VAL A 82 -3.69 -2.50 -8.95
C VAL A 82 -3.64 -3.14 -10.34
N GLY A 83 -4.67 -3.89 -10.72
CA GLY A 83 -4.70 -4.67 -11.96
C GLY A 83 -3.81 -5.91 -11.88
N GLN A 84 -3.05 -6.20 -12.94
CA GLN A 84 -2.05 -7.27 -12.89
C GLN A 84 -0.84 -6.75 -12.12
N GLY A 85 -0.73 -7.17 -10.87
CA GLY A 85 0.33 -6.75 -9.95
C GLY A 85 -0.10 -6.95 -8.49
N GLU A 86 0.72 -6.48 -7.58
CA GLU A 86 0.49 -6.63 -6.16
C GLU A 86 0.64 -5.29 -5.42
N SER A 87 -0.27 -5.06 -4.48
CA SER A 87 -0.12 -4.01 -3.49
C SER A 87 -1.01 -4.33 -2.28
N ILE A 88 -0.41 -4.39 -1.09
CA ILE A 88 -1.11 -4.66 0.15
C ILE A 88 -0.83 -3.52 1.13
N PHE A 89 -1.89 -2.90 1.61
CA PHE A 89 -1.83 -1.80 2.55
C PHE A 89 -2.19 -2.26 3.95
N LEU A 90 -1.34 -1.92 4.92
CA LEU A 90 -1.55 -2.15 6.34
C LEU A 90 -1.52 -0.80 7.06
N ARG A 91 -2.51 -0.58 7.92
CA ARG A 91 -2.59 0.63 8.73
C ARG A 91 -3.14 0.32 10.11
N ASP A 92 -2.43 0.70 11.16
CA ASP A 92 -2.90 0.52 12.53
C ASP A 92 -3.66 1.75 13.06
N ILE A 93 -4.31 1.57 14.20
CA ILE A 93 -5.08 2.63 14.89
C ILE A 93 -4.23 3.83 15.30
N THR A 94 -2.90 3.68 15.40
CA THR A 94 -1.97 4.80 15.69
C THR A 94 -1.71 5.63 14.44
N GLY A 95 -2.15 5.15 13.27
CA GLY A 95 -1.91 5.75 11.97
C GLY A 95 -0.59 5.32 11.33
N LYS A 96 0.14 4.38 11.91
CA LYS A 96 1.32 3.77 11.27
C LYS A 96 0.92 3.00 10.04
N THR A 97 1.69 3.12 8.98
CA THR A 97 1.39 2.54 7.67
C THR A 97 2.55 1.71 7.13
N ILE A 98 2.23 0.53 6.63
CA ILE A 98 3.12 -0.29 5.81
C ILE A 98 2.43 -0.52 4.47
N LEU A 99 3.16 -0.32 3.38
CA LEU A 99 2.72 -0.69 2.04
C LEU A 99 3.65 -1.79 1.54
N ILE A 100 3.08 -2.92 1.14
CA ILE A 100 3.81 -4.04 0.54
C ILE A 100 3.52 -3.99 -0.95
N ASP A 101 4.53 -3.73 -1.75
CA ASP A 101 4.49 -3.50 -3.18
C ASP A 101 3.59 -2.33 -3.63
N VAL A 102 3.78 -1.88 -4.85
CA VAL A 102 3.09 -0.69 -5.39
C VAL A 102 2.32 -0.98 -6.68
N GLY A 103 2.38 -2.22 -7.15
CA GLY A 103 1.85 -2.58 -8.45
C GLY A 103 2.70 -2.04 -9.60
N GLY A 104 2.14 -2.08 -10.77
CA GLY A 104 2.76 -1.61 -12.01
C GLY A 104 2.20 -2.37 -13.19
N LYS A 105 2.73 -2.11 -14.37
CA LYS A 105 2.38 -2.87 -15.56
C LYS A 105 3.41 -3.96 -15.76
N ALA A 106 2.95 -5.21 -15.90
CA ALA A 106 3.81 -6.29 -16.35
C ALA A 106 4.47 -5.90 -17.69
N GLU A 107 5.71 -6.29 -17.87
CA GLU A 107 6.43 -6.03 -19.11
C GLU A 107 5.67 -6.60 -20.31
N SER A 108 5.58 -5.82 -21.38
CA SER A 108 5.01 -6.27 -22.63
C SER A 108 6.13 -6.86 -23.47
N ASP A 109 6.03 -8.13 -23.85
CA ASP A 109 6.96 -8.79 -24.79
C ASP A 109 7.04 -8.10 -26.17
N LYS A 110 6.13 -7.17 -26.45
CA LYS A 110 6.18 -6.35 -27.66
C LYS A 110 6.99 -5.10 -27.37
N LYS A 111 8.11 -4.92 -28.08
CA LYS A 111 8.77 -3.62 -28.22
C LYS A 111 7.75 -2.65 -28.80
N ILE A 112 7.11 -1.88 -27.93
CA ILE A 112 6.21 -0.80 -28.34
C ILE A 112 7.12 0.38 -28.68
N GLU A 113 7.06 0.85 -29.92
CA GLU A 113 7.76 2.07 -30.33
C GLU A 113 7.26 3.26 -29.49
N LYS A 114 8.16 4.16 -29.08
CA LYS A 114 7.84 5.31 -28.20
C LYS A 114 6.61 6.12 -28.62
N TRP A 115 6.33 6.20 -29.93
CA TRP A 115 5.16 6.89 -30.49
C TRP A 115 3.83 6.12 -30.30
N GLN A 116 3.90 4.81 -30.01
CA GLN A 116 2.75 3.95 -29.71
C GLN A 116 2.42 3.95 -28.21
N GLU A 117 3.32 4.47 -27.38
CA GLU A 117 3.05 4.64 -25.94
C GLU A 117 1.97 5.70 -25.77
N LYS A 118 0.71 5.27 -25.72
CA LYS A 118 -0.34 6.15 -25.19
C LYS A 118 0.06 6.52 -23.77
N ALA A 119 -0.01 7.79 -23.42
CA ALA A 119 0.09 8.27 -22.03
C ALA A 119 -1.01 7.58 -21.22
N THR A 120 -0.73 6.38 -20.76
CA THR A 120 -1.68 5.60 -19.97
C THR A 120 -1.44 5.92 -18.51
N THR A 121 -2.47 6.38 -17.83
CA THR A 121 -2.47 6.54 -16.36
C THR A 121 -1.98 5.26 -15.71
N SER A 122 -1.04 5.37 -14.78
CA SER A 122 -0.52 4.20 -14.05
C SER A 122 -1.61 3.55 -13.18
N ASN A 123 -1.41 2.30 -12.81
CA ASN A 123 -2.34 1.61 -11.90
C ASN A 123 -2.37 2.31 -10.54
N ALA A 124 -1.22 2.77 -10.05
CA ALA A 124 -1.16 3.54 -8.81
C ALA A 124 -1.99 4.83 -8.89
N GLN A 125 -1.93 5.57 -10.00
CA GLN A 125 -2.73 6.80 -10.18
C GLN A 125 -4.24 6.53 -10.26
N ARG A 126 -4.65 5.36 -10.77
CA ARG A 126 -6.07 5.00 -10.89
C ARG A 126 -6.69 4.47 -9.61
N SER A 127 -5.98 3.69 -8.83
CA SER A 127 -6.55 2.98 -7.68
C SER A 127 -5.78 3.24 -6.39
N LEU A 128 -4.50 2.92 -6.31
CA LEU A 128 -3.71 2.96 -5.07
C LEU A 128 -3.65 4.36 -4.46
N ILE A 129 -3.22 5.36 -5.21
CA ILE A 129 -3.09 6.75 -4.71
C ILE A 129 -4.43 7.33 -4.29
N PRO A 130 -5.52 7.23 -5.10
CA PRO A 130 -6.84 7.68 -4.67
C PRO A 130 -7.35 6.94 -3.42
N TYR A 131 -7.15 5.62 -3.36
CA TYR A 131 -7.54 4.84 -2.19
C TYR A 131 -6.85 5.34 -0.92
N LEU A 132 -5.51 5.40 -0.90
CA LEU A 132 -4.76 5.86 0.25
C LEU A 132 -5.15 7.28 0.68
N LYS A 133 -5.34 8.19 -0.28
CA LYS A 133 -5.82 9.55 0.00
C LYS A 133 -7.23 9.55 0.59
N SER A 134 -8.14 8.73 0.10
CA SER A 134 -9.50 8.61 0.65
C SER A 134 -9.51 8.09 2.09
N ARG A 135 -8.49 7.30 2.45
CA ARG A 135 -8.29 6.82 3.83
C ARG A 135 -7.54 7.83 4.71
N GLY A 136 -7.23 9.03 4.22
CA GLY A 136 -6.53 10.08 4.98
C GLY A 136 -5.03 9.83 5.15
N VAL A 137 -4.45 8.92 4.36
CA VAL A 137 -3.02 8.64 4.40
C VAL A 137 -2.25 9.80 3.76
N ALA A 138 -1.40 10.46 4.54
CA ALA A 138 -0.54 11.54 4.08
C ALA A 138 0.91 11.09 3.88
N LYS A 139 1.31 10.00 4.53
CA LYS A 139 2.65 9.42 4.45
C LYS A 139 2.56 7.88 4.51
N ILE A 140 3.57 7.22 3.98
CA ILE A 140 3.81 5.79 4.13
C ILE A 140 5.04 5.65 5.00
N ASP A 141 4.91 5.03 6.18
CA ASP A 141 6.05 4.92 7.10
C ASP A 141 7.09 3.94 6.57
N GLN A 142 6.65 2.79 6.05
CA GLN A 142 7.51 1.78 5.45
C GLN A 142 6.90 1.25 4.15
N LEU A 143 7.67 1.25 3.08
CA LEU A 143 7.35 0.61 1.81
C LEU A 143 8.23 -0.62 1.66
N ILE A 144 7.63 -1.80 1.63
CA ILE A 144 8.32 -3.07 1.44
C ILE A 144 8.17 -3.46 -0.04
N LEU A 145 9.27 -3.65 -0.75
CA LEU A 145 9.27 -4.18 -2.11
C LEU A 145 9.73 -5.62 -2.04
N THR A 146 8.80 -6.54 -2.35
CA THR A 146 9.01 -7.98 -2.15
C THR A 146 9.98 -8.58 -3.16
N ASN A 147 9.98 -8.04 -4.39
CA ASN A 147 10.89 -8.43 -5.47
C ASN A 147 11.16 -7.25 -6.42
N THR A 148 11.72 -7.50 -7.61
CA THR A 148 12.09 -6.47 -8.59
C THR A 148 11.21 -6.42 -9.83
N ASP A 149 10.20 -7.28 -9.92
CA ASP A 149 9.31 -7.38 -11.09
C ASP A 149 8.45 -6.13 -11.25
N LYS A 150 8.23 -5.71 -12.48
CA LYS A 150 7.45 -4.50 -12.79
C LYS A 150 6.01 -4.53 -12.29
N GLU A 151 5.43 -5.70 -12.09
CA GLU A 151 4.09 -5.86 -11.50
C GLU A 151 4.07 -5.63 -9.96
N HIS A 152 5.24 -5.53 -9.32
CA HIS A 152 5.42 -5.20 -7.92
C HIS A 152 5.98 -3.79 -7.71
N VAL A 153 6.91 -3.35 -8.58
CA VAL A 153 7.65 -2.10 -8.37
C VAL A 153 7.41 -1.04 -9.45
N GLY A 154 6.65 -1.36 -10.50
CA GLY A 154 6.56 -0.52 -11.70
C GLY A 154 5.99 0.88 -11.46
N ASP A 155 5.15 1.06 -10.45
CA ASP A 155 4.57 2.36 -10.09
C ASP A 155 5.30 3.05 -8.91
N LEU A 156 6.53 2.61 -8.58
CA LEU A 156 7.32 3.11 -7.45
C LEU A 156 7.51 4.64 -7.47
N LEU A 157 7.89 5.19 -8.61
CA LEU A 157 8.12 6.62 -8.74
C LEU A 157 6.82 7.44 -8.60
N GLU A 158 5.70 6.90 -9.06
CA GLU A 158 4.40 7.58 -8.93
C GLU A 158 3.96 7.62 -7.46
N VAL A 159 4.17 6.53 -6.71
CA VAL A 159 3.83 6.46 -5.29
C VAL A 159 4.72 7.37 -4.46
N THR A 160 6.04 7.36 -4.69
CA THR A 160 6.98 8.21 -3.94
C THR A 160 6.86 9.70 -4.25
N LYS A 161 6.36 10.07 -5.45
CA LYS A 161 5.96 11.44 -5.76
C LYS A 161 4.68 11.85 -5.03
N ALA A 162 3.71 10.93 -4.89
CA ALA A 162 2.41 11.23 -4.30
C ALA A 162 2.43 11.26 -2.77
N PHE A 163 3.30 10.47 -2.14
CA PHE A 163 3.41 10.32 -0.68
C PHE A 163 4.84 10.52 -0.20
N HIS A 164 4.96 10.95 1.05
CA HIS A 164 6.22 10.85 1.76
C HIS A 164 6.40 9.39 2.20
N VAL A 165 7.45 8.74 1.72
CA VAL A 165 7.84 7.40 2.16
C VAL A 165 8.99 7.54 3.16
N GLY A 166 8.83 7.01 4.37
CA GLY A 166 9.83 7.10 5.43
C GLY A 166 11.07 6.29 5.10
N GLU A 167 10.88 5.03 4.71
CA GLU A 167 11.95 4.17 4.21
C GLU A 167 11.39 3.11 3.24
N ILE A 168 12.24 2.68 2.31
CA ILE A 168 11.97 1.56 1.40
C ILE A 168 12.80 0.36 1.87
N LEU A 169 12.13 -0.78 2.06
CA LEU A 169 12.71 -2.03 2.51
C LEU A 169 12.76 -3.02 1.33
N VAL A 170 13.92 -3.61 1.12
CA VAL A 170 14.17 -4.52 -0.02
C VAL A 170 15.00 -5.72 0.42
N SER A 171 15.03 -6.80 -0.37
CA SER A 171 15.98 -7.89 -0.15
C SER A 171 17.40 -7.45 -0.53
N LYS A 172 18.41 -8.13 0.03
CA LYS A 172 19.81 -7.88 -0.37
C LYS A 172 20.07 -8.29 -1.82
N GLY A 173 19.41 -9.34 -2.31
CA GLY A 173 19.54 -9.82 -3.68
C GLY A 173 19.00 -8.81 -4.69
N SER A 174 17.86 -8.17 -4.39
CA SER A 174 17.28 -7.12 -5.24
C SER A 174 18.24 -5.97 -5.52
N LEU A 175 19.16 -5.65 -4.60
CA LEU A 175 20.16 -4.58 -4.79
C LEU A 175 21.27 -4.94 -5.79
N LYS A 176 21.30 -6.17 -6.31
CA LYS A 176 22.20 -6.55 -7.41
C LYS A 176 21.65 -6.18 -8.79
N GLN A 177 20.33 -5.94 -8.89
CA GLN A 177 19.62 -5.57 -10.12
C GLN A 177 19.85 -4.07 -10.41
N LYS A 178 20.69 -3.77 -11.40
CA LYS A 178 21.14 -2.39 -11.70
C LYS A 178 19.98 -1.45 -12.05
N GLU A 179 18.99 -1.93 -12.83
CA GLU A 179 17.84 -1.13 -13.22
C GLU A 179 16.97 -0.78 -12.03
N PHE A 180 16.71 -1.75 -11.15
CA PHE A 180 15.97 -1.54 -9.92
C PHE A 180 16.68 -0.58 -8.98
N VAL A 181 18.00 -0.70 -8.82
CA VAL A 181 18.79 0.25 -8.02
C VAL A 181 18.70 1.67 -8.58
N ALA A 182 18.72 1.84 -9.89
CA ALA A 182 18.54 3.17 -10.51
C ALA A 182 17.16 3.74 -10.21
N GLU A 183 16.10 2.93 -10.26
CA GLU A 183 14.74 3.35 -9.87
C GLU A 183 14.67 3.74 -8.39
N LEU A 184 15.27 2.95 -7.49
CA LEU A 184 15.34 3.28 -6.07
C LEU A 184 16.03 4.63 -5.83
N GLN A 185 17.15 4.88 -6.49
CA GLN A 185 17.89 6.15 -6.38
C GLN A 185 17.05 7.34 -6.87
N ALA A 186 16.25 7.15 -7.92
CA ALA A 186 15.37 8.20 -8.45
C ALA A 186 14.26 8.60 -7.47
N THR A 187 13.90 7.76 -6.49
CA THR A 187 12.92 8.09 -5.46
C THR A 187 13.41 9.10 -4.44
N GLN A 188 14.72 9.26 -4.28
CA GLN A 188 15.36 10.07 -3.24
C GLN A 188 14.90 9.68 -1.81
N THR A 189 14.41 8.48 -1.64
CA THR A 189 13.94 7.94 -0.36
C THR A 189 15.04 7.09 0.27
N LYS A 190 15.07 7.05 1.60
CA LYS A 190 15.98 6.16 2.32
C LYS A 190 15.67 4.71 1.97
N VAL A 191 16.65 3.97 1.46
CA VAL A 191 16.56 2.56 1.13
C VAL A 191 17.38 1.75 2.12
N ARG A 192 16.82 0.65 2.59
CA ARG A 192 17.46 -0.30 3.50
C ARG A 192 17.16 -1.73 3.09
N SER A 193 18.18 -2.58 3.11
CA SER A 193 17.94 -4.02 3.00
C SER A 193 17.49 -4.60 4.34
N VAL A 194 16.53 -5.53 4.29
CA VAL A 194 16.11 -6.33 5.43
C VAL A 194 16.78 -7.69 5.43
N THR A 195 16.82 -8.30 6.61
CA THR A 195 17.43 -9.63 6.81
C THR A 195 16.43 -10.57 7.44
N MET A 196 16.63 -11.85 7.21
CA MET A 196 15.85 -12.91 7.86
C MET A 196 15.83 -12.74 9.39
N GLY A 197 14.66 -12.93 9.99
CA GLY A 197 14.40 -12.74 11.43
C GLY A 197 14.20 -11.30 11.85
N GLU A 198 14.28 -10.34 10.91
CA GLU A 198 13.99 -8.94 11.22
C GLU A 198 12.50 -8.73 11.43
N ASN A 199 12.16 -7.98 12.47
CA ASN A 199 10.78 -7.70 12.87
C ASN A 199 10.39 -6.27 12.53
N LEU A 200 9.26 -6.12 11.84
CA LEU A 200 8.66 -4.84 11.46
C LEU A 200 7.40 -4.63 12.29
N PRO A 201 7.41 -3.73 13.29
CA PRO A 201 6.27 -3.58 14.20
C PRO A 201 5.06 -2.94 13.52
N ILE A 202 3.89 -3.55 13.69
CA ILE A 202 2.57 -3.09 13.21
C ILE A 202 1.45 -3.71 14.06
N PHE A 203 0.33 -3.03 14.27
CA PHE A 203 -0.87 -3.49 15.00
C PHE A 203 -0.62 -3.91 16.45
N GLY A 204 0.39 -3.33 17.12
CA GLY A 204 0.81 -3.84 18.42
C GLY A 204 1.48 -5.23 18.38
N SER A 205 1.72 -5.74 17.16
CA SER A 205 2.40 -6.97 16.82
C SER A 205 3.58 -6.66 15.87
N GLN A 206 3.98 -7.63 15.05
CA GLN A 206 5.09 -7.46 14.10
C GLN A 206 4.92 -8.35 12.88
N LEU A 207 5.48 -7.91 11.76
CA LEU A 207 5.78 -8.74 10.61
C LEU A 207 7.23 -9.18 10.69
N GLU A 208 7.46 -10.48 10.70
CA GLU A 208 8.79 -11.08 10.62
C GLU A 208 9.15 -11.36 9.17
N VAL A 209 10.41 -11.09 8.82
CA VAL A 209 10.97 -11.42 7.51
C VAL A 209 11.46 -12.86 7.54
N LEU A 210 10.74 -13.77 6.85
CA LEU A 210 11.10 -15.19 6.74
C LEU A 210 11.94 -15.51 5.48
N SER A 211 12.58 -14.51 4.88
CA SER A 211 13.33 -14.67 3.64
C SER A 211 14.47 -15.70 3.76
N GLN A 212 14.94 -16.18 2.62
CA GLN A 212 15.92 -17.24 2.55
C GLN A 212 17.27 -16.89 3.19
N ARG A 213 17.98 -17.94 3.65
CA ARG A 213 19.32 -17.81 4.23
C ARG A 213 20.39 -17.36 3.21
N LYS A 214 20.19 -17.64 1.93
CA LYS A 214 21.15 -17.31 0.86
C LYS A 214 20.67 -16.06 0.13
N ILE A 215 21.61 -15.16 -0.12
CA ILE A 215 21.38 -13.98 -0.95
C ILE A 215 21.42 -14.44 -2.40
N GLY A 216 20.31 -14.43 -3.10
CA GLY A 216 20.20 -14.68 -4.53
C GLY A 216 20.63 -13.49 -5.39
N ASP A 217 20.15 -13.44 -6.61
CA ASP A 217 20.49 -12.39 -7.61
C ASP A 217 19.35 -11.42 -7.87
N GLY A 218 18.33 -11.40 -6.99
CA GLY A 218 17.13 -10.56 -7.12
C GLY A 218 16.05 -11.17 -8.01
N ASP A 219 16.08 -12.47 -8.22
CA ASP A 219 15.05 -13.27 -8.90
C ASP A 219 13.85 -13.57 -7.95
N HIS A 220 12.91 -14.36 -8.43
CA HIS A 220 11.71 -14.76 -7.66
C HIS A 220 12.06 -15.47 -6.34
N GLU A 221 13.18 -16.21 -6.30
CA GLU A 221 13.63 -16.91 -5.09
C GLU A 221 14.14 -15.93 -4.01
N ASP A 222 14.48 -14.69 -4.38
CA ASP A 222 14.84 -13.62 -3.45
C ASP A 222 13.63 -12.81 -2.94
N SER A 223 12.42 -13.22 -3.29
CA SER A 223 11.21 -12.56 -2.81
C SER A 223 11.17 -12.51 -1.29
N LEU A 224 10.87 -11.33 -0.75
CA LEU A 224 10.66 -11.17 0.67
C LEU A 224 9.39 -11.91 1.09
N VAL A 225 9.55 -12.84 2.00
CA VAL A 225 8.44 -13.53 2.66
C VAL A 225 8.21 -12.87 4.01
N LEU A 226 6.97 -12.41 4.25
CA LEU A 226 6.60 -11.74 5.48
C LEU A 226 5.57 -12.57 6.23
N TYR A 227 5.76 -12.69 7.53
CA TYR A 227 4.89 -13.47 8.39
C TYR A 227 4.57 -12.74 9.69
N GLY A 228 3.35 -12.86 10.17
CA GLY A 228 3.02 -12.28 11.47
C GLY A 228 1.57 -12.52 11.89
N LYS A 229 1.35 -12.43 13.19
CA LYS A 229 0.00 -12.46 13.76
C LYS A 229 -0.60 -11.05 13.70
N LEU A 230 -1.53 -10.86 12.78
CA LEU A 230 -2.21 -9.59 12.53
C LEU A 230 -3.71 -9.80 12.69
N LEU A 231 -4.41 -8.90 13.42
CA LEU A 231 -5.86 -9.02 13.64
C LEU A 231 -6.28 -10.42 14.17
N ASP A 232 -5.51 -10.96 15.09
CA ASP A 232 -5.69 -12.31 15.68
C ASP A 232 -5.56 -13.49 14.71
N LYS A 233 -5.08 -13.28 13.48
CA LYS A 233 -4.83 -14.30 12.45
C LYS A 233 -3.36 -14.28 12.03
N TYR A 234 -2.83 -15.46 11.67
CA TYR A 234 -1.50 -15.59 11.12
C TYR A 234 -1.51 -15.39 9.62
N PHE A 235 -0.85 -14.33 9.17
CA PHE A 235 -0.70 -13.98 7.76
C PHE A 235 0.66 -14.41 7.24
N LEU A 236 0.66 -14.96 6.01
CA LEU A 236 1.88 -15.24 5.26
C LEU A 236 1.78 -14.56 3.88
N PHE A 237 2.67 -13.60 3.64
CA PHE A 237 2.83 -12.90 2.36
C PHE A 237 4.08 -13.45 1.67
N THR A 238 3.91 -14.11 0.54
CA THR A 238 4.96 -14.91 -0.11
C THR A 238 5.62 -14.23 -1.31
N GLY A 239 5.15 -13.02 -1.69
CA GLY A 239 5.64 -12.34 -2.90
C GLY A 239 5.52 -13.24 -4.13
N ASN A 240 6.61 -13.40 -4.87
CA ASN A 240 6.71 -14.28 -6.05
C ASN A 240 7.48 -15.59 -5.79
N LEU A 241 7.50 -16.06 -4.54
CA LEU A 241 8.21 -17.30 -4.17
C LEU A 241 7.74 -18.49 -5.03
N GLU A 242 8.68 -19.25 -5.57
CA GLU A 242 8.41 -20.45 -6.36
C GLU A 242 8.43 -21.73 -5.52
N GLU A 243 8.05 -22.88 -6.10
CA GLU A 243 7.97 -24.16 -5.41
C GLU A 243 9.26 -24.56 -4.67
N LYS A 244 10.42 -24.19 -5.22
CA LYS A 244 11.70 -24.46 -4.56
C LYS A 244 11.84 -23.67 -3.28
N GLY A 245 11.53 -22.36 -3.31
CA GLY A 245 11.55 -21.50 -2.13
C GLY A 245 10.49 -21.90 -1.10
N GLU A 246 9.30 -22.37 -1.53
CA GLU A 246 8.28 -22.94 -0.65
C GLU A 246 8.82 -24.15 0.12
N LYS A 247 9.51 -25.08 -0.57
CA LYS A 247 10.15 -26.24 0.06
C LYS A 247 11.23 -25.86 1.07
N ASP A 248 12.02 -24.84 0.75
CA ASP A 248 13.06 -24.38 1.66
C ASP A 248 12.46 -23.65 2.88
N LEU A 249 11.37 -22.91 2.69
CA LEU A 249 10.60 -22.27 3.76
C LEU A 249 10.03 -23.33 4.72
N LEU A 250 9.36 -24.36 4.20
CA LEU A 250 8.78 -25.43 5.01
C LEU A 250 9.85 -26.22 5.80
N LYS A 251 11.03 -26.46 5.21
CA LYS A 251 12.14 -27.11 5.92
C LYS A 251 12.67 -26.24 7.06
N GLN A 252 12.66 -24.94 6.87
CA GLN A 252 13.16 -23.98 7.87
C GLN A 252 12.15 -23.74 8.98
N TYR A 253 10.86 -23.76 8.65
CA TYR A 253 9.75 -23.51 9.56
C TYR A 253 8.71 -24.63 9.47
N PRO A 254 9.01 -25.84 9.99
CA PRO A 254 8.14 -27.01 9.83
C PRO A 254 6.80 -26.89 10.54
N GLU A 255 6.71 -26.03 11.56
CA GLU A 255 5.50 -25.81 12.39
C GLU A 255 4.89 -24.44 12.12
N LEU A 256 5.02 -23.90 10.90
CA LEU A 256 4.49 -22.60 10.53
C LEU A 256 2.95 -22.64 10.47
N GLU A 257 2.29 -21.95 11.39
CA GLU A 257 0.83 -21.79 11.41
C GLU A 257 0.43 -20.65 10.51
N VAL A 258 -0.52 -20.86 9.59
CA VAL A 258 -1.00 -19.83 8.64
C VAL A 258 -2.51 -19.90 8.52
N ASP A 259 -3.20 -18.83 8.94
CA ASP A 259 -4.64 -18.68 8.72
C ASP A 259 -4.93 -18.06 7.36
N VAL A 260 -4.14 -17.06 6.96
CA VAL A 260 -4.32 -16.31 5.73
C VAL A 260 -3.04 -16.37 4.89
N LEU A 261 -3.11 -17.00 3.74
CA LEU A 261 -2.03 -17.10 2.78
C LEU A 261 -2.26 -16.13 1.62
N LYS A 262 -1.30 -15.28 1.30
CA LYS A 262 -1.24 -14.64 0.00
C LYS A 262 -0.53 -15.58 -0.98
N ALA A 263 -1.26 -16.08 -1.97
CA ALA A 263 -0.72 -17.00 -2.97
C ALA A 263 0.42 -16.35 -3.77
N SER A 264 1.51 -17.08 -3.93
CA SER A 264 2.67 -16.62 -4.70
C SER A 264 2.34 -16.48 -6.18
N GLN A 265 3.10 -15.62 -6.87
CA GLN A 265 3.05 -15.46 -8.34
C GLN A 265 1.62 -15.32 -8.89
N HIS A 266 0.76 -14.58 -8.20
CA HIS A 266 -0.62 -14.32 -8.63
C HIS A 266 -1.45 -15.59 -8.92
N GLY A 267 -1.16 -16.69 -8.24
CA GLY A 267 -1.82 -18.00 -8.47
C GLY A 267 -1.27 -18.77 -9.67
N SER A 268 0.02 -18.66 -9.94
CA SER A 268 0.72 -19.47 -10.94
C SER A 268 0.74 -20.95 -10.54
N LYS A 269 0.71 -21.84 -11.53
CA LYS A 269 0.88 -23.29 -11.31
C LYS A 269 2.26 -23.68 -10.77
N ASN A 270 3.26 -22.80 -10.91
CA ASN A 270 4.64 -23.01 -10.46
C ASN A 270 4.84 -22.64 -8.98
N SER A 271 3.78 -22.22 -8.31
CA SER A 271 3.79 -21.85 -6.90
C SER A 271 2.54 -22.39 -6.19
N SER A 272 2.44 -22.15 -4.89
CA SER A 272 1.37 -22.69 -4.05
C SER A 272 1.24 -24.21 -4.25
N SER A 273 2.38 -24.90 -4.12
CA SER A 273 2.49 -26.34 -4.40
C SER A 273 1.57 -27.16 -3.48
N PRO A 274 1.10 -28.35 -3.91
CA PRO A 274 0.25 -29.19 -3.06
C PRO A 274 0.85 -29.46 -1.69
N ALA A 275 2.16 -29.76 -1.63
CA ALA A 275 2.86 -29.98 -0.36
C ALA A 275 2.87 -28.75 0.55
N PHE A 276 3.00 -27.54 -0.04
CA PHE A 276 2.96 -26.28 0.68
C PHE A 276 1.57 -26.03 1.29
N LEU A 277 0.52 -26.19 0.48
CA LEU A 277 -0.85 -26.00 0.94
C LEU A 277 -1.29 -27.08 1.94
N GLU A 278 -0.88 -28.33 1.74
CA GLU A 278 -1.20 -29.45 2.65
C GLU A 278 -0.57 -29.27 4.04
N GLN A 279 0.64 -28.70 4.10
CA GLN A 279 1.32 -28.44 5.37
C GLN A 279 0.75 -27.20 6.07
N LEU A 280 0.53 -26.09 5.35
CA LEU A 280 0.07 -24.84 5.95
C LEU A 280 -1.44 -24.84 6.28
N LYS A 281 -2.26 -25.49 5.46
CA LYS A 281 -3.73 -25.58 5.58
C LYS A 281 -4.39 -24.24 5.89
N PRO A 282 -4.14 -23.18 5.09
CA PRO A 282 -4.68 -21.86 5.37
C PRO A 282 -6.22 -21.88 5.33
N GLU A 283 -6.87 -21.14 6.23
CA GLU A 283 -8.33 -20.96 6.22
C GLU A 283 -8.76 -20.12 5.00
N MET A 284 -7.90 -19.19 4.56
CA MET A 284 -8.15 -18.29 3.45
C MET A 284 -6.89 -18.11 2.61
N THR A 285 -7.09 -18.13 1.29
CA THR A 285 -6.01 -17.78 0.34
C THR A 285 -6.41 -16.55 -0.48
N LEU A 286 -5.56 -15.54 -0.47
CA LEU A 286 -5.72 -14.29 -1.22
C LEU A 286 -4.92 -14.37 -2.51
N ILE A 287 -5.53 -14.01 -3.64
CA ILE A 287 -4.87 -13.99 -4.95
C ILE A 287 -5.04 -12.59 -5.55
N SER A 288 -3.92 -11.89 -5.77
CA SER A 288 -3.91 -10.62 -6.50
C SER A 288 -3.70 -10.89 -7.97
N VAL A 289 -4.67 -10.53 -8.81
CA VAL A 289 -4.60 -10.80 -10.25
C VAL A 289 -5.46 -9.83 -11.04
N GLY A 290 -4.97 -9.42 -12.21
CA GLY A 290 -5.69 -8.51 -13.10
C GLY A 290 -6.81 -9.23 -13.86
N LYS A 291 -7.96 -8.57 -13.98
CA LYS A 291 -9.07 -9.07 -14.81
C LYS A 291 -8.62 -9.16 -16.28
N ASN A 292 -8.89 -10.30 -16.93
CA ASN A 292 -8.51 -10.56 -18.32
C ASN A 292 -7.01 -10.44 -18.59
N ASN A 293 -6.16 -10.85 -17.63
CA ASN A 293 -4.71 -10.86 -17.80
C ASN A 293 -4.27 -11.82 -18.90
N ARG A 294 -3.14 -11.51 -19.54
CA ARG A 294 -2.62 -12.27 -20.68
C ARG A 294 -2.08 -13.64 -20.28
N THR A 295 -1.60 -13.77 -19.07
CA THR A 295 -1.02 -14.99 -18.52
C THR A 295 -2.06 -15.99 -18.04
N LYS A 296 -3.35 -15.63 -18.12
CA LYS A 296 -4.50 -16.45 -17.66
C LYS A 296 -4.39 -16.89 -16.20
N LEU A 297 -3.79 -16.04 -15.37
CA LEU A 297 -3.74 -16.26 -13.93
C LEU A 297 -5.10 -15.90 -13.28
N PRO A 298 -5.49 -16.52 -12.16
CA PRO A 298 -4.83 -17.70 -11.58
C PRO A 298 -5.05 -18.92 -12.45
N HIS A 299 -4.08 -19.84 -12.47
CA HIS A 299 -4.23 -21.09 -13.21
C HIS A 299 -5.25 -22.00 -12.53
N GLN A 300 -6.00 -22.78 -13.34
CA GLN A 300 -7.03 -23.68 -12.80
C GLN A 300 -6.45 -24.73 -11.87
N GLU A 301 -5.24 -25.20 -12.14
CA GLU A 301 -4.52 -26.14 -11.29
C GLU A 301 -4.33 -25.57 -9.87
N THR A 302 -3.96 -24.30 -9.75
CA THR A 302 -3.79 -23.63 -8.44
C THR A 302 -5.12 -23.49 -7.69
N LEU A 303 -6.20 -23.20 -8.41
CA LEU A 303 -7.54 -23.06 -7.80
C LEU A 303 -8.13 -24.39 -7.31
N THR A 304 -7.66 -25.53 -7.84
CA THR A 304 -8.15 -26.85 -7.48
C THR A 304 -7.32 -27.58 -6.44
N ARG A 305 -6.20 -27.01 -6.03
CA ARG A 305 -5.35 -27.48 -4.93
C ARG A 305 -5.92 -27.10 -3.57
#